data_1436bbfad12f7795928d46e08ebbd82e
#
_entry.id   1436bbfad12f7795928d46e08ebbd82e
#
_cell.length_a   1.000
_cell.length_b   1.000
_cell.length_c   1.000
_cell.angle_alpha   90.00
_cell.angle_beta   90.00
_cell.angle_gamma   90.00
#
_symmetry.space_group_name_H-M   'P 1'
#
loop_
_entity.id
_entity.type
_entity.pdbx_description
1 polymer ?
#
loop_
_entity_poly.entity_id
_entity_poly.type
_entity_poly.pdbx_seq_one_letter_code
_entity_poly.pdbx_strand_id
1 'polypeptide(L)'
;MSRSGLARAAGLHANTLQSCLQDNWNPTADTLAKLERFLDEHSDDPVLVSIEEIIDEARNGRMFILVDDEDRENEGDLIIPGQMATPAAINFMATHGRGLICLALQRSRIDALGLEPMSRNHTEAMQTAFTVSIEAKEGVTTGISAGDRARTVAVAIDSTKGPQDIVTPGHLFPLAARDGGVLVRAGHTEAAVDISRLAGLNPSGVICEIMNDDG
;
A
#
# COMPACT_ATOMS: atom_id res chain seq x y z
N MET A 1 7.68 11.12 -4.90
CA MET A 1 7.90 12.60 -4.74
C MET A 1 6.54 13.31 -4.67
N SER A 2 6.32 14.25 -3.73
CA SER A 2 5.09 15.05 -3.68
C SER A 2 5.03 16.05 -4.85
N ARG A 3 3.81 16.53 -5.22
CA ARG A 3 3.67 17.57 -6.28
C ARG A 3 4.52 18.82 -5.99
N SER A 4 4.57 19.24 -4.72
CA SER A 4 5.41 20.36 -4.30
C SER A 4 6.91 20.03 -4.34
N GLY A 5 7.28 18.78 -4.11
CA GLY A 5 8.64 18.26 -4.26
C GLY A 5 9.08 18.26 -5.72
N LEU A 6 8.25 17.68 -6.60
CA LEU A 6 8.49 17.67 -8.04
C LEU A 6 8.61 19.10 -8.61
N ALA A 7 7.69 20.00 -8.20
CA ALA A 7 7.76 21.40 -8.62
C ALA A 7 9.09 22.05 -8.25
N ARG A 8 9.53 21.91 -6.98
CA ARG A 8 10.83 22.46 -6.54
C ARG A 8 12.02 21.84 -7.27
N ALA A 9 12.03 20.51 -7.45
CA ALA A 9 13.09 19.81 -8.17
C ALA A 9 13.20 20.27 -9.64
N ALA A 10 12.05 20.51 -10.29
CA ALA A 10 12.01 21.08 -11.65
C ALA A 10 12.24 22.61 -11.71
N GLY A 11 12.66 23.25 -10.61
CA GLY A 11 12.91 24.69 -10.55
C GLY A 11 11.63 25.56 -10.65
N LEU A 12 10.49 25.01 -10.19
CA LEU A 12 9.20 25.68 -10.15
C LEU A 12 8.81 26.06 -8.72
N HIS A 13 7.86 27.00 -8.60
CA HIS A 13 7.26 27.29 -7.29
C HIS A 13 6.47 26.08 -6.76
N ALA A 14 6.57 25.80 -5.46
CA ALA A 14 5.99 24.61 -4.82
C ALA A 14 4.48 24.37 -5.12
N ASN A 15 3.74 25.44 -5.37
CA ASN A 15 2.29 25.36 -5.66
C ASN A 15 1.95 25.21 -7.15
N THR A 16 2.93 25.27 -8.06
CA THR A 16 2.69 25.27 -9.51
C THR A 16 1.98 24.00 -9.99
N LEU A 17 2.23 22.86 -9.34
CA LEU A 17 1.63 21.57 -9.72
C LEU A 17 0.43 21.17 -8.83
N GLN A 18 -0.06 22.04 -7.96
CA GLN A 18 -1.16 21.71 -7.04
C GLN A 18 -2.45 21.30 -7.79
N SER A 19 -2.74 21.93 -8.90
CA SER A 19 -3.94 21.71 -9.72
C SER A 19 -3.70 20.91 -11.00
N CYS A 20 -2.54 20.28 -11.18
CA CYS A 20 -2.16 19.59 -12.42
C CYS A 20 -3.07 18.41 -12.81
N LEU A 21 -3.89 17.88 -11.90
CA LEU A 21 -4.89 16.85 -12.20
C LEU A 21 -6.30 17.40 -12.42
N GLN A 22 -6.47 18.72 -12.45
CA GLN A 22 -7.76 19.33 -12.73
C GLN A 22 -7.88 19.62 -14.23
N ASP A 23 -9.07 19.43 -14.81
CA ASP A 23 -9.35 19.62 -16.25
C ASP A 23 -9.05 21.04 -16.75
N ASN A 24 -9.01 22.02 -15.84
CA ASN A 24 -8.72 23.41 -16.15
C ASN A 24 -7.27 23.83 -15.89
N TRP A 25 -6.36 22.88 -15.60
CA TRP A 25 -4.95 23.20 -15.41
C TRP A 25 -4.35 23.65 -16.75
N ASN A 26 -3.89 24.89 -16.80
CA ASN A 26 -3.29 25.51 -17.97
C ASN A 26 -1.88 26.02 -17.64
N PRO A 27 -0.86 25.17 -17.71
CA PRO A 27 0.52 25.54 -17.44
C PRO A 27 1.07 26.46 -18.53
N THR A 28 2.00 27.35 -18.13
CA THR A 28 2.73 28.14 -19.10
C THR A 28 3.73 27.28 -19.88
N ALA A 29 4.14 27.74 -21.09
CA ALA A 29 5.16 27.06 -21.87
C ALA A 29 6.50 26.89 -21.11
N ASP A 30 6.88 27.89 -20.29
CA ASP A 30 8.06 27.81 -19.42
C ASP A 30 7.91 26.71 -18.35
N THR A 31 6.71 26.54 -17.77
CA THR A 31 6.42 25.47 -16.81
C THR A 31 6.57 24.09 -17.46
N LEU A 32 6.00 23.92 -18.67
CA LEU A 32 6.12 22.65 -19.40
C LEU A 32 7.58 22.36 -19.77
N ALA A 33 8.29 23.33 -20.32
CA ALA A 33 9.70 23.15 -20.69
C ALA A 33 10.63 22.79 -19.49
N LYS A 34 10.34 23.33 -18.30
CA LYS A 34 11.08 22.97 -17.09
C LYS A 34 10.74 21.56 -16.61
N LEU A 35 9.49 21.13 -16.71
CA LEU A 35 9.09 19.77 -16.37
C LEU A 35 9.66 18.77 -17.38
N GLU A 36 9.57 19.03 -18.68
CA GLU A 36 10.14 18.19 -19.73
C GLU A 36 11.64 18.02 -19.52
N ARG A 37 12.37 19.13 -19.34
CA ARG A 37 13.82 19.06 -19.06
C ARG A 37 14.14 18.23 -17.82
N PHE A 38 13.40 18.44 -16.71
CA PHE A 38 13.60 17.68 -15.49
C PHE A 38 13.34 16.18 -15.71
N LEU A 39 12.28 15.82 -16.44
CA LEU A 39 11.96 14.43 -16.77
C LEU A 39 13.01 13.80 -17.69
N ASP A 40 13.48 14.55 -18.70
CA ASP A 40 14.52 14.08 -19.62
C ASP A 40 15.87 13.86 -18.91
N GLU A 41 16.24 14.77 -17.99
CA GLU A 41 17.49 14.69 -17.21
C GLU A 41 17.46 13.53 -16.17
N HIS A 42 16.26 13.04 -15.80
CA HIS A 42 16.07 12.00 -14.79
C HIS A 42 15.33 10.76 -15.34
N SER A 43 15.25 10.64 -16.67
CA SER A 43 14.51 9.53 -17.33
C SER A 43 15.12 8.15 -17.07
N ASP A 44 16.43 8.12 -16.77
CA ASP A 44 17.18 6.89 -16.53
C ASP A 44 17.48 6.61 -15.05
N ASP A 45 17.18 7.57 -14.15
CA ASP A 45 17.37 7.36 -12.71
C ASP A 45 16.08 6.82 -12.10
N PRO A 46 16.10 5.65 -11.45
CA PRO A 46 14.97 5.23 -10.63
C PRO A 46 14.76 6.31 -9.55
N VAL A 47 13.57 6.90 -9.52
CA VAL A 47 13.21 7.92 -8.51
C VAL A 47 13.01 7.23 -7.17
N LEU A 48 14.11 6.73 -6.60
CA LEU A 48 14.12 6.20 -5.23
C LEU A 48 14.18 7.38 -4.27
N VAL A 49 13.28 7.39 -3.31
CA VAL A 49 13.23 8.40 -2.26
C VAL A 49 13.74 7.82 -0.94
N SER A 50 14.10 8.70 0.00
CA SER A 50 14.57 8.26 1.32
C SER A 50 13.45 7.58 2.12
N ILE A 51 13.81 6.71 3.06
CA ILE A 51 12.85 6.06 3.95
C ILE A 51 12.10 7.08 4.83
N GLU A 52 12.76 8.16 5.21
CA GLU A 52 12.15 9.25 5.99
C GLU A 52 11.04 9.93 5.19
N GLU A 53 11.23 10.13 3.89
CA GLU A 53 10.20 10.69 3.00
C GLU A 53 9.00 9.74 2.88
N ILE A 54 9.25 8.43 2.74
CA ILE A 54 8.18 7.42 2.71
C ILE A 54 7.40 7.37 4.03
N ILE A 55 8.08 7.45 5.17
CA ILE A 55 7.42 7.50 6.48
C ILE A 55 6.52 8.75 6.59
N ASP A 56 6.97 9.90 6.08
CA ASP A 56 6.16 11.13 6.06
C ASP A 56 4.96 11.03 5.10
N GLU A 57 5.13 10.41 3.92
CA GLU A 57 4.02 10.12 3.00
C GLU A 57 2.99 9.19 3.66
N ALA A 58 3.43 8.11 4.30
CA ALA A 58 2.59 7.18 5.05
C ALA A 58 1.81 7.89 6.17
N ARG A 59 2.50 8.72 6.97
CA ARG A 59 1.88 9.50 8.06
C ARG A 59 0.77 10.44 7.57
N ASN A 60 0.94 10.97 6.35
CA ASN A 60 -0.04 11.85 5.71
C ASN A 60 -1.13 11.09 4.93
N GLY A 61 -1.17 9.75 5.02
CA GLY A 61 -2.17 8.91 4.35
C GLY A 61 -2.01 8.85 2.84
N ARG A 62 -0.79 9.11 2.34
CA ARG A 62 -0.50 9.00 0.91
C ARG A 62 0.04 7.61 0.58
N MET A 63 -0.43 7.07 -0.53
CA MET A 63 0.04 5.82 -1.10
C MET A 63 1.45 5.99 -1.66
N PHE A 64 2.27 4.98 -1.51
CA PHE A 64 3.62 4.93 -2.05
C PHE A 64 3.86 3.58 -2.75
N ILE A 65 4.91 3.53 -3.56
CA ILE A 65 5.36 2.29 -4.20
C ILE A 65 6.59 1.81 -3.43
N LEU A 66 6.60 0.53 -3.10
CA LEU A 66 7.76 -0.18 -2.60
C LEU A 66 8.21 -1.16 -3.67
N VAL A 67 9.51 -1.16 -3.95
CA VAL A 67 10.15 -2.14 -4.84
C VAL A 67 11.10 -3.00 -4.02
N ASP A 68 11.23 -4.24 -4.38
CA ASP A 68 12.23 -5.13 -3.81
C ASP A 68 13.40 -5.38 -4.77
N ASP A 69 14.37 -6.18 -4.32
CA ASP A 69 15.58 -6.46 -5.06
C ASP A 69 15.28 -7.33 -6.30
N GLU A 70 16.02 -7.08 -7.40
CA GLU A 70 15.94 -7.86 -8.64
C GLU A 70 16.22 -9.36 -8.41
N ASP A 71 17.05 -9.68 -7.41
CA ASP A 71 17.39 -11.05 -7.03
C ASP A 71 16.33 -11.70 -6.14
N ARG A 72 15.24 -10.97 -5.75
CA ARG A 72 14.14 -11.51 -4.92
C ARG A 72 12.88 -11.78 -5.76
N GLU A 73 11.89 -10.93 -5.73
CA GLU A 73 10.65 -11.05 -6.51
C GLU A 73 10.68 -10.11 -7.73
N ASN A 74 11.48 -9.04 -7.65
CA ASN A 74 11.57 -7.98 -8.66
C ASN A 74 10.19 -7.39 -8.98
N GLU A 75 9.45 -7.11 -7.92
CA GLU A 75 8.08 -6.60 -7.98
C GLU A 75 7.99 -5.23 -7.34
N GLY A 76 6.96 -4.48 -7.72
CA GLY A 76 6.59 -3.22 -7.10
C GLY A 76 5.15 -3.28 -6.58
N ASP A 77 4.96 -2.93 -5.31
CA ASP A 77 3.65 -2.88 -4.68
C ASP A 77 3.19 -1.44 -4.41
N LEU A 78 1.92 -1.18 -4.70
CA LEU A 78 1.21 -0.03 -4.12
C LEU A 78 0.94 -0.33 -2.65
N ILE A 79 1.37 0.58 -1.76
CA ILE A 79 1.18 0.43 -0.31
C ILE A 79 0.50 1.66 0.28
N ILE A 80 -0.46 1.42 1.19
CA ILE A 80 -1.05 2.45 2.04
C ILE A 80 -1.21 1.89 3.46
N PRO A 81 -0.93 2.68 4.53
CA PRO A 81 -1.23 2.25 5.90
C PRO A 81 -2.68 1.83 6.08
N GLY A 82 -2.92 0.73 6.79
CA GLY A 82 -4.26 0.15 6.92
C GLY A 82 -5.33 1.12 7.42
N GLN A 83 -4.99 1.99 8.40
CA GLN A 83 -5.95 2.99 8.90
C GLN A 83 -6.25 4.12 7.92
N MET A 84 -5.48 4.25 6.84
CA MET A 84 -5.66 5.23 5.76
C MET A 84 -6.28 4.61 4.49
N ALA A 85 -6.63 3.32 4.53
CA ALA A 85 -7.20 2.58 3.41
C ALA A 85 -8.67 2.97 3.17
N THR A 86 -8.87 4.06 2.44
CA THR A 86 -10.20 4.53 2.03
C THR A 86 -10.75 3.72 0.85
N PRO A 87 -12.07 3.78 0.56
CA PRO A 87 -12.63 3.19 -0.66
C PRO A 87 -11.95 3.70 -1.95
N ALA A 88 -11.54 4.98 -1.98
CA ALA A 88 -10.83 5.56 -3.12
C ALA A 88 -9.44 4.93 -3.28
N ALA A 89 -8.70 4.69 -2.19
CA ALA A 89 -7.40 4.03 -2.21
C ALA A 89 -7.51 2.58 -2.70
N ILE A 90 -8.49 1.82 -2.19
CA ILE A 90 -8.74 0.44 -2.64
C ILE A 90 -9.13 0.41 -4.13
N ASN A 91 -9.98 1.35 -4.58
CA ASN A 91 -10.34 1.45 -5.99
C ASN A 91 -9.13 1.80 -6.87
N PHE A 92 -8.24 2.67 -6.39
CA PHE A 92 -7.00 3.01 -7.10
C PHE A 92 -6.11 1.77 -7.28
N MET A 93 -5.90 0.99 -6.22
CA MET A 93 -5.14 -0.26 -6.25
C MET A 93 -5.75 -1.26 -7.25
N ALA A 94 -7.07 -1.47 -7.19
CA ALA A 94 -7.77 -2.38 -8.09
C ALA A 94 -7.67 -1.97 -9.57
N THR A 95 -7.69 -0.66 -9.84
CA THR A 95 -7.69 -0.09 -11.20
C THR A 95 -6.29 -0.03 -11.81
N HIS A 96 -5.31 0.40 -11.02
CA HIS A 96 -3.97 0.74 -11.50
C HIS A 96 -2.89 -0.28 -11.08
N GLY A 97 -2.99 -0.88 -9.90
CA GLY A 97 -2.15 -2.00 -9.48
C GLY A 97 -2.52 -3.27 -10.20
N ARG A 98 -3.79 -3.63 -10.15
CA ARG A 98 -4.38 -4.85 -10.78
C ARG A 98 -3.95 -6.17 -10.14
N GLY A 99 -3.06 -6.11 -9.13
CA GLY A 99 -2.63 -7.23 -8.32
C GLY A 99 -3.66 -7.67 -7.27
N LEU A 100 -3.28 -8.59 -6.41
CA LEU A 100 -4.13 -9.05 -5.31
C LEU A 100 -4.08 -8.06 -4.15
N ILE A 101 -5.23 -7.49 -3.79
CA ILE A 101 -5.30 -6.57 -2.64
C ILE A 101 -5.23 -7.38 -1.35
N CYS A 102 -4.13 -7.24 -0.63
CA CYS A 102 -3.82 -7.94 0.61
C CYS A 102 -3.75 -6.98 1.80
N LEU A 103 -3.95 -7.50 3.01
CA LEU A 103 -3.84 -6.76 4.25
C LEU A 103 -2.70 -7.33 5.11
N ALA A 104 -1.56 -6.65 5.12
CA ALA A 104 -0.44 -6.99 6.00
C ALA A 104 -0.77 -6.63 7.45
N LEU A 105 -0.65 -7.60 8.35
CA LEU A 105 -0.94 -7.47 9.77
C LEU A 105 0.20 -8.03 10.61
N GLN A 106 0.41 -7.47 11.80
CA GLN A 106 1.27 -8.11 12.81
C GLN A 106 0.71 -9.48 13.21
N ARG A 107 1.60 -10.41 13.55
CA ARG A 107 1.23 -11.76 14.01
C ARG A 107 0.24 -11.73 15.15
N SER A 108 0.45 -10.88 16.13
CA SER A 108 -0.44 -10.72 17.28
C SER A 108 -1.88 -10.35 16.89
N ARG A 109 -2.05 -9.56 15.78
CA ARG A 109 -3.38 -9.22 15.29
C ARG A 109 -4.04 -10.38 14.56
N ILE A 110 -3.28 -11.14 13.78
CA ILE A 110 -3.75 -12.39 13.15
C ILE A 110 -4.28 -13.35 14.22
N ASP A 111 -3.50 -13.54 15.30
CA ASP A 111 -3.88 -14.43 16.40
C ASP A 111 -5.13 -13.91 17.15
N ALA A 112 -5.23 -12.61 17.40
CA ALA A 112 -6.40 -11.99 18.04
C ALA A 112 -7.68 -12.10 17.19
N LEU A 113 -7.56 -12.14 15.86
CA LEU A 113 -8.68 -12.38 14.96
C LEU A 113 -8.97 -13.88 14.75
N GLY A 114 -8.15 -14.78 15.30
CA GLY A 114 -8.31 -16.21 15.15
C GLY A 114 -8.14 -16.72 13.72
N LEU A 115 -7.28 -16.05 12.92
CA LEU A 115 -7.09 -16.40 11.51
C LEU A 115 -6.11 -17.56 11.36
N GLU A 116 -6.58 -18.66 10.78
CA GLU A 116 -5.72 -19.79 10.45
C GLU A 116 -4.92 -19.54 9.16
N PRO A 117 -3.71 -20.14 9.03
CA PRO A 117 -3.00 -20.17 7.76
C PRO A 117 -3.87 -20.76 6.63
N MET A 118 -3.78 -20.19 5.44
CA MET A 118 -4.52 -20.68 4.26
C MET A 118 -4.08 -22.11 3.87
N SER A 119 -2.83 -22.48 4.14
CA SER A 119 -2.30 -23.82 3.93
C SER A 119 -1.57 -24.31 5.17
N ARG A 120 -1.76 -25.59 5.52
CA ARG A 120 -1.02 -26.24 6.61
C ARG A 120 0.36 -26.74 6.19
N ASN A 121 0.65 -26.80 4.88
CA ASN A 121 1.89 -27.34 4.30
C ASN A 121 2.82 -26.20 3.85
N HIS A 122 3.10 -25.23 4.72
CA HIS A 122 4.14 -24.23 4.46
C HIS A 122 5.52 -24.88 4.59
N THR A 123 6.17 -25.17 3.46
CA THR A 123 7.47 -25.83 3.42
C THR A 123 8.66 -24.87 3.27
N GLU A 124 8.44 -23.59 2.96
CA GLU A 124 9.51 -22.63 2.70
C GLU A 124 9.45 -21.45 3.67
N ALA A 125 10.58 -21.15 4.30
CA ALA A 125 10.71 -20.10 5.32
C ALA A 125 10.52 -18.67 4.75
N MET A 126 10.66 -18.48 3.44
CA MET A 126 10.59 -17.18 2.75
C MET A 126 9.23 -16.91 2.10
N GLN A 127 8.31 -17.87 2.12
CA GLN A 127 6.99 -17.69 1.51
C GLN A 127 6.13 -16.67 2.26
N THR A 128 5.27 -15.98 1.50
CA THR A 128 4.26 -15.07 2.02
C THR A 128 3.24 -15.84 2.87
N ALA A 129 3.05 -15.41 4.11
CA ALA A 129 2.20 -16.10 5.07
C ALA A 129 0.73 -15.72 4.93
N PHE A 130 0.07 -16.23 3.90
CA PHE A 130 -1.37 -16.07 3.71
C PHE A 130 -2.17 -16.74 4.82
N THR A 131 -3.19 -16.05 5.30
CA THR A 131 -4.23 -16.62 6.13
C THR A 131 -5.52 -16.81 5.32
N VAL A 132 -6.53 -17.45 5.91
CA VAL A 132 -7.85 -17.52 5.31
C VAL A 132 -8.36 -16.12 4.95
N SER A 133 -9.00 -15.97 3.79
CA SER A 133 -9.58 -14.69 3.38
C SER A 133 -10.75 -14.29 4.28
N ILE A 134 -10.95 -13.00 4.46
CA ILE A 134 -11.90 -12.44 5.41
C ILE A 134 -12.85 -11.44 4.77
N GLU A 135 -13.95 -11.19 5.51
CA GLU A 135 -14.89 -10.13 5.26
C GLU A 135 -15.43 -9.58 6.59
N ALA A 136 -15.71 -8.28 6.65
CA ALA A 136 -16.44 -7.73 7.81
C ALA A 136 -17.82 -8.36 7.88
N LYS A 137 -18.23 -8.78 9.08
CA LYS A 137 -19.54 -9.38 9.29
C LYS A 137 -20.71 -8.41 9.04
N GLU A 138 -20.47 -7.12 9.29
CA GLU A 138 -21.47 -6.07 9.20
C GLU A 138 -20.98 -4.86 8.42
N GLY A 139 -21.88 -4.20 7.71
CA GLY A 139 -21.58 -2.98 6.96
C GLY A 139 -20.97 -3.22 5.60
N VAL A 140 -21.15 -4.42 5.05
CA VAL A 140 -20.75 -4.81 3.69
C VAL A 140 -21.95 -5.32 2.90
N THR A 141 -21.83 -5.34 1.58
CA THR A 141 -22.83 -5.91 0.67
C THR A 141 -22.38 -7.28 0.15
N THR A 142 -21.72 -7.32 -1.02
CA THR A 142 -21.17 -8.55 -1.60
C THR A 142 -19.71 -8.79 -1.21
N GLY A 143 -19.07 -7.84 -0.52
CA GLY A 143 -17.70 -7.92 -0.02
C GLY A 143 -16.63 -7.46 -0.99
N ILE A 144 -16.83 -7.61 -2.30
CA ILE A 144 -15.80 -7.34 -3.32
C ILE A 144 -15.64 -5.85 -3.65
N SER A 145 -16.65 -5.01 -3.39
CA SER A 145 -16.56 -3.59 -3.72
C SER A 145 -15.40 -2.90 -2.98
N ALA A 146 -14.88 -1.81 -3.54
CA ALA A 146 -13.84 -1.02 -2.87
C ALA A 146 -14.29 -0.53 -1.49
N GLY A 147 -15.58 -0.17 -1.36
CA GLY A 147 -16.19 0.21 -0.08
C GLY A 147 -16.23 -0.93 0.92
N ASP A 148 -16.66 -2.12 0.50
CA ASP A 148 -16.73 -3.30 1.36
C ASP A 148 -15.34 -3.75 1.83
N ARG A 149 -14.36 -3.77 0.94
CA ARG A 149 -12.97 -4.11 1.29
C ARG A 149 -12.35 -3.09 2.24
N ALA A 150 -12.57 -1.78 2.01
CA ALA A 150 -12.12 -0.73 2.95
C ALA A 150 -12.79 -0.89 4.33
N ARG A 151 -14.08 -1.26 4.37
CA ARG A 151 -14.79 -1.58 5.61
C ARG A 151 -14.17 -2.79 6.30
N THR A 152 -13.84 -3.84 5.56
CA THR A 152 -13.20 -5.05 6.09
C THR A 152 -11.82 -4.73 6.67
N VAL A 153 -11.00 -3.89 6.00
CA VAL A 153 -9.74 -3.39 6.54
C VAL A 153 -9.97 -2.69 7.88
N ALA A 154 -10.91 -1.74 7.94
CA ALA A 154 -11.19 -0.97 9.16
C ALA A 154 -11.60 -1.86 10.33
N VAL A 155 -12.41 -2.90 10.10
CA VAL A 155 -12.77 -3.88 11.13
C VAL A 155 -11.57 -4.74 11.52
N ALA A 156 -10.81 -5.22 10.56
CA ALA A 156 -9.68 -6.10 10.81
C ALA A 156 -8.56 -5.44 11.63
N ILE A 157 -8.33 -4.14 11.49
CA ILE A 157 -7.27 -3.42 12.23
C ILE A 157 -7.74 -2.86 13.58
N ASP A 158 -9.05 -2.79 13.84
CA ASP A 158 -9.62 -2.24 15.08
C ASP A 158 -9.38 -3.21 16.24
N SER A 159 -8.55 -2.76 17.21
CA SER A 159 -8.18 -3.57 18.38
C SER A 159 -9.36 -3.95 19.28
N THR A 160 -10.52 -3.28 19.16
CA THR A 160 -11.75 -3.59 19.90
C THR A 160 -12.57 -4.71 19.25
N LYS A 161 -12.21 -5.10 18.01
CA LYS A 161 -12.87 -6.14 17.22
C LYS A 161 -12.13 -7.47 17.32
N GLY A 162 -12.88 -8.56 17.15
CA GLY A 162 -12.35 -9.92 17.26
C GLY A 162 -12.95 -10.89 16.23
N PRO A 163 -12.79 -12.22 16.43
CA PRO A 163 -13.28 -13.22 15.48
C PRO A 163 -14.78 -13.13 15.18
N GLN A 164 -15.57 -12.65 16.12
CA GLN A 164 -17.02 -12.50 15.98
C GLN A 164 -17.44 -11.36 15.02
N ASP A 165 -16.52 -10.44 14.69
CA ASP A 165 -16.77 -9.26 13.84
C ASP A 165 -16.39 -9.48 12.36
N ILE A 166 -15.81 -10.64 12.06
CA ILE A 166 -15.40 -11.05 10.72
C ILE A 166 -16.03 -12.38 10.34
N VAL A 167 -16.09 -12.67 9.04
CA VAL A 167 -16.47 -13.95 8.46
C VAL A 167 -15.41 -14.45 7.50
N THR A 168 -15.33 -15.74 7.29
CA THR A 168 -14.45 -16.42 6.35
C THR A 168 -15.26 -17.44 5.53
N PRO A 169 -14.96 -17.64 4.23
CA PRO A 169 -14.05 -16.85 3.41
C PRO A 169 -14.61 -15.47 3.04
N GLY A 170 -13.77 -14.58 2.55
CA GLY A 170 -14.15 -13.25 2.08
C GLY A 170 -13.28 -12.78 0.90
N HIS A 171 -13.28 -11.47 0.67
CA HIS A 171 -12.63 -10.84 -0.48
C HIS A 171 -11.38 -10.00 -0.13
N LEU A 172 -10.93 -10.07 1.13
CA LEU A 172 -9.68 -9.48 1.58
C LEU A 172 -8.76 -10.59 2.11
N PHE A 173 -7.46 -10.51 1.77
CA PHE A 173 -6.47 -11.55 2.03
C PHE A 173 -5.47 -11.07 3.10
N PRO A 174 -5.63 -11.45 4.38
CA PRO A 174 -4.66 -11.07 5.40
C PRO A 174 -3.36 -11.85 5.25
N LEU A 175 -2.24 -11.12 5.44
CA LEU A 175 -0.88 -11.65 5.45
C LEU A 175 -0.28 -11.44 6.85
N ALA A 176 0.28 -12.51 7.41
CA ALA A 176 0.95 -12.44 8.70
C ALA A 176 2.41 -12.00 8.53
N ALA A 177 2.73 -10.76 8.90
CA ALA A 177 4.11 -10.30 8.94
C ALA A 177 4.93 -11.09 9.97
N ARG A 178 6.21 -11.34 9.66
CA ARG A 178 7.15 -11.99 10.58
C ARG A 178 7.47 -11.07 11.76
N ASP A 179 7.51 -11.64 12.94
CA ASP A 179 8.02 -10.94 14.13
C ASP A 179 9.48 -10.55 13.90
N GLY A 180 9.80 -9.27 14.14
CA GLY A 180 11.09 -8.68 13.82
C GLY A 180 11.11 -7.92 12.47
N GLY A 181 10.03 -7.98 11.70
CA GLY A 181 9.80 -7.15 10.51
C GLY A 181 10.81 -7.39 9.39
N VAL A 182 11.16 -6.32 8.69
CA VAL A 182 12.08 -6.37 7.52
C VAL A 182 13.48 -6.89 7.85
N LEU A 183 13.90 -6.83 9.11
CA LEU A 183 15.18 -7.37 9.54
C LEU A 183 15.19 -8.91 9.60
N VAL A 184 14.01 -9.54 9.59
CA VAL A 184 13.86 -11.01 9.59
C VAL A 184 13.45 -11.52 8.22
N ARG A 185 12.56 -10.78 7.53
CA ARG A 185 12.16 -11.08 6.16
C ARG A 185 12.01 -9.77 5.38
N ALA A 186 12.88 -9.56 4.39
CA ALA A 186 12.87 -8.37 3.52
C ALA A 186 11.74 -8.48 2.46
N GLY A 187 10.48 -8.42 2.91
CA GLY A 187 9.30 -8.52 2.03
C GLY A 187 8.34 -7.35 2.18
N HIS A 188 7.53 -7.11 1.15
CA HIS A 188 6.52 -6.05 1.11
C HIS A 188 5.57 -6.11 2.31
N THR A 189 5.20 -7.32 2.77
CA THR A 189 4.35 -7.54 3.95
C THR A 189 4.94 -6.94 5.22
N GLU A 190 6.22 -7.25 5.50
CA GLU A 190 6.94 -6.75 6.68
C GLU A 190 7.17 -5.24 6.57
N ALA A 191 7.56 -4.78 5.39
CA ALA A 191 7.80 -3.36 5.15
C ALA A 191 6.54 -2.51 5.34
N ALA A 192 5.39 -2.96 4.85
CA ALA A 192 4.11 -2.26 5.03
C ALA A 192 3.76 -2.08 6.52
N VAL A 193 3.98 -3.11 7.34
CA VAL A 193 3.75 -3.06 8.79
C VAL A 193 4.77 -2.16 9.48
N ASP A 194 6.06 -2.28 9.13
CA ASP A 194 7.13 -1.50 9.78
C ASP A 194 7.03 -0.01 9.43
N ILE A 195 6.80 0.35 8.17
CA ILE A 195 6.61 1.76 7.74
C ILE A 195 5.40 2.37 8.45
N SER A 196 4.28 1.66 8.53
CA SER A 196 3.10 2.14 9.25
C SER A 196 3.40 2.38 10.73
N ARG A 197 4.12 1.46 11.38
CA ARG A 197 4.56 1.59 12.77
C ARG A 197 5.51 2.78 12.97
N LEU A 198 6.49 2.97 12.08
CA LEU A 198 7.45 4.09 12.12
C LEU A 198 6.77 5.43 11.85
N ALA A 199 5.69 5.43 11.07
CA ALA A 199 4.83 6.60 10.86
C ALA A 199 3.96 6.94 12.08
N GLY A 200 3.96 6.10 13.14
CA GLY A 200 3.12 6.28 14.34
C GLY A 200 1.66 5.89 14.13
N LEU A 201 1.39 5.05 13.12
CA LEU A 201 0.07 4.58 12.75
C LEU A 201 -0.17 3.15 13.25
N ASN A 202 -1.39 2.63 13.05
CA ASN A 202 -1.68 1.21 13.28
C ASN A 202 -0.70 0.36 12.45
N PRO A 203 -0.01 -0.64 13.06
CA PRO A 203 0.99 -1.46 12.38
C PRO A 203 0.33 -2.47 11.42
N SER A 204 -0.19 -1.93 10.35
CA SER A 204 -0.89 -2.64 9.27
C SER A 204 -0.76 -1.87 7.97
N GLY A 205 -0.78 -2.58 6.85
CA GLY A 205 -0.76 -1.94 5.53
C GLY A 205 -1.59 -2.71 4.53
N VAL A 206 -2.27 -1.99 3.63
CA VAL A 206 -2.86 -2.60 2.44
C VAL A 206 -1.83 -2.54 1.33
N ILE A 207 -1.60 -3.66 0.68
CA ILE A 207 -0.62 -3.82 -0.39
C ILE A 207 -1.29 -4.40 -1.64
N CYS A 208 -0.75 -4.08 -2.80
CA CYS A 208 -1.25 -4.59 -4.08
C CYS A 208 -0.12 -4.54 -5.10
N GLU A 209 0.22 -5.65 -5.69
CA GLU A 209 1.24 -5.76 -6.73
C GLU A 209 0.85 -4.90 -7.94
N ILE A 210 1.85 -4.32 -8.61
CA ILE A 210 1.68 -3.56 -9.85
C ILE A 210 1.97 -4.47 -11.02
N MET A 211 0.92 -4.86 -11.75
CA MET A 211 1.04 -5.71 -12.91
C MET A 211 1.26 -4.90 -14.19
N ASN A 212 2.05 -5.43 -15.11
CA ASN A 212 2.21 -4.90 -16.46
C ASN A 212 0.91 -5.00 -17.27
N ASP A 213 0.85 -4.28 -18.41
CA ASP A 213 -0.36 -4.27 -19.26
C ASP A 213 -0.68 -5.64 -19.90
N ASP A 214 0.30 -6.49 -20.02
CA ASP A 214 0.20 -7.86 -20.55
C ASP A 214 0.05 -8.95 -19.46
N GLY A 215 -0.03 -8.56 -18.18
CA GLY A 215 -0.29 -9.43 -17.03
C GLY A 215 0.94 -9.83 -16.26
#